data_311d4b1f4670f1d492e197a2e9b542d8
#
_entry.id   311d4b1f4670f1d492e197a2e9b542d8
#
_cell.length_a   1.000
_cell.length_b   1.000
_cell.length_c   1.000
_cell.angle_alpha   90.00
_cell.angle_beta   90.00
_cell.angle_gamma   90.00
#
_symmetry.space_group_name_H-M   'P 1'
#
loop_
_entity.id
_entity.type
_entity.pdbx_description
1 polymer ?
#
loop_
_entity_poly.entity_id
_entity_poly.type
_entity_poly.pdbx_seq_one_letter_code
_entity_poly.pdbx_strand_id
1 'polypeptide(L)'
;MPTDEHVRGRVWRNLVVSHSVILGKMEADLRTTTGLTLGQYDVLLRLHEAPGNTIRMGDLAELVLVTTSGVTRVVDRLVEAGLAERVRPENDRRVVTVSMTPAGKKTLRTASAIHTRGIAEYFSDLIEPEELPALDRFFSRLAAHHTNQGGACDAHGEQLSITPTNR
;
A
#
# COMPACT_ATOMS: atom_id res chain seq x y z
N MET A 1 -20.94 19.65 28.27
CA MET A 1 -20.23 18.48 27.72
C MET A 1 -20.47 18.43 26.22
N PRO A 2 -19.46 18.17 25.37
CA PRO A 2 -19.70 18.03 23.95
C PRO A 2 -20.63 16.84 23.70
N THR A 3 -21.59 17.01 22.79
CA THR A 3 -22.49 15.92 22.39
C THR A 3 -21.72 14.80 21.69
N ASP A 4 -22.26 13.58 21.71
CA ASP A 4 -21.66 12.41 21.02
C ASP A 4 -21.39 12.69 19.53
N GLU A 5 -22.27 13.44 18.89
CA GLU A 5 -22.13 13.89 17.50
C GLU A 5 -20.90 14.78 17.28
N HIS A 6 -20.62 15.71 18.16
CA HIS A 6 -19.42 16.56 18.08
C HIS A 6 -18.13 15.75 18.25
N VAL A 7 -18.16 14.73 19.11
CA VAL A 7 -17.00 13.82 19.28
C VAL A 7 -16.77 13.01 18.02
N ARG A 8 -17.80 12.43 17.43
CA ARG A 8 -17.73 11.66 16.16
C ARG A 8 -17.20 12.51 15.01
N GLY A 9 -17.66 13.74 14.86
CA GLY A 9 -17.17 14.69 13.85
C GLY A 9 -15.70 15.03 14.02
N ARG A 10 -15.22 15.17 15.27
CA ARG A 10 -13.81 15.40 15.58
C ARG A 10 -12.95 14.18 15.26
N VAL A 11 -13.41 12.97 15.61
CA VAL A 11 -12.72 11.71 15.27
C VAL A 11 -12.56 11.57 13.78
N TRP A 12 -13.61 11.82 13.00
CA TRP A 12 -13.56 11.80 11.53
C TRP A 12 -12.54 12.79 10.97
N ARG A 13 -12.58 14.02 11.44
CA ARG A 13 -11.64 15.06 10.99
C ARG A 13 -10.20 14.69 11.30
N ASN A 14 -9.93 14.19 12.51
CA ASN A 14 -8.60 13.78 12.93
C ASN A 14 -8.10 12.61 12.07
N LEU A 15 -8.95 11.62 11.76
CA LEU A 15 -8.62 10.51 10.86
C LEU A 15 -8.18 11.02 9.48
N VAL A 16 -8.96 11.91 8.86
CA VAL A 16 -8.66 12.45 7.52
C VAL A 16 -7.36 13.25 7.51
N VAL A 17 -7.17 14.12 8.50
CA VAL A 17 -5.96 14.95 8.61
C VAL A 17 -4.74 14.08 8.87
N SER A 18 -4.81 13.15 9.84
CA SER A 18 -3.69 12.26 10.17
C SER A 18 -3.31 11.39 8.98
N HIS A 19 -4.28 10.78 8.30
CA HIS A 19 -4.06 10.00 7.08
C HIS A 19 -3.28 10.81 6.03
N SER A 20 -3.72 12.02 5.72
CA SER A 20 -3.05 12.88 4.73
C SER A 20 -1.60 13.23 5.12
N VAL A 21 -1.38 13.57 6.40
CA VAL A 21 -0.05 13.94 6.91
C VAL A 21 0.89 12.73 6.92
N ILE A 22 0.41 11.56 7.38
CA ILE A 22 1.20 10.33 7.45
C ILE A 22 1.64 9.92 6.03
N LEU A 23 0.70 9.85 5.08
CA LEU A 23 1.04 9.47 3.71
C LEU A 23 2.02 10.47 3.07
N GLY A 24 1.88 11.76 3.34
CA GLY A 24 2.82 12.78 2.86
C GLY A 24 4.24 12.59 3.40
N LYS A 25 4.38 12.27 4.68
CA LYS A 25 5.69 11.97 5.30
C LYS A 25 6.29 10.69 4.72
N MET A 26 5.51 9.60 4.64
CA MET A 26 5.96 8.33 4.08
C MET A 26 6.40 8.47 2.62
N GLU A 27 5.68 9.25 1.81
CA GLU A 27 6.09 9.53 0.44
C GLU A 27 7.40 10.34 0.38
N ALA A 28 7.58 11.32 1.24
CA ALA A 28 8.81 12.11 1.31
C ALA A 28 10.02 11.22 1.65
N ASP A 29 9.88 10.32 2.62
CA ASP A 29 10.94 9.39 3.03
C ASP A 29 11.32 8.42 1.91
N LEU A 30 10.32 7.83 1.24
CA LEU A 30 10.53 6.95 0.11
C LEU A 30 11.23 7.68 -1.04
N ARG A 31 10.77 8.86 -1.40
CA ARG A 31 11.36 9.67 -2.48
C ARG A 31 12.80 10.04 -2.20
N THR A 32 13.10 10.48 -0.99
CA THR A 32 14.44 10.93 -0.61
C THR A 32 15.46 9.81 -0.73
N THR A 33 15.09 8.58 -0.38
CA THR A 33 16.04 7.46 -0.30
C THR A 33 16.04 6.59 -1.55
N THR A 34 14.87 6.37 -2.17
CA THR A 34 14.70 5.42 -3.29
C THR A 34 14.24 6.06 -4.59
N GLY A 35 13.80 7.32 -4.55
CA GLY A 35 13.17 7.99 -5.69
C GLY A 35 11.73 7.54 -5.97
N LEU A 36 11.18 6.58 -5.21
CA LEU A 36 9.84 6.04 -5.43
C LEU A 36 8.76 6.93 -4.82
N THR A 37 7.62 7.02 -5.49
CA THR A 37 6.35 7.44 -4.88
C THR A 37 5.72 6.29 -4.11
N LEU A 38 4.75 6.57 -3.21
CA LEU A 38 3.95 5.53 -2.56
C LEU A 38 3.25 4.63 -3.57
N GLY A 39 2.68 5.19 -4.64
CA GLY A 39 2.03 4.37 -5.67
C GLY A 39 3.00 3.47 -6.43
N GLN A 40 4.25 3.90 -6.66
CA GLN A 40 5.29 3.04 -7.26
C GLN A 40 5.73 1.93 -6.30
N TYR A 41 5.86 2.25 -5.01
CA TYR A 41 6.13 1.27 -3.97
C TYR A 41 5.02 0.22 -3.88
N ASP A 42 3.76 0.64 -3.87
CA ASP A 42 2.61 -0.27 -3.81
C ASP A 42 2.58 -1.22 -5.02
N VAL A 43 2.78 -0.73 -6.24
CA VAL A 43 2.88 -1.59 -7.44
C VAL A 43 4.01 -2.61 -7.31
N LEU A 44 5.22 -2.19 -6.88
CA LEU A 44 6.33 -3.13 -6.69
C LEU A 44 6.02 -4.16 -5.60
N LEU A 45 5.34 -3.77 -4.53
CA LEU A 45 4.92 -4.67 -3.46
C LEU A 45 3.94 -5.73 -4.00
N ARG A 46 2.91 -5.32 -4.76
CA ARG A 46 1.97 -6.28 -5.39
C ARG A 46 2.66 -7.23 -6.35
N LEU A 47 3.59 -6.74 -7.15
CA LEU A 47 4.40 -7.60 -8.02
C LEU A 47 5.23 -8.60 -7.21
N HIS A 48 5.75 -8.20 -6.05
CA HIS A 48 6.53 -9.09 -5.19
C HIS A 48 5.69 -10.21 -4.57
N GLU A 49 4.47 -9.90 -4.17
CA GLU A 49 3.52 -10.84 -3.56
C GLU A 49 2.96 -11.84 -4.59
N ALA A 50 2.96 -11.46 -5.86
CA ALA A 50 2.40 -12.29 -6.92
C ALA A 50 3.30 -13.48 -7.30
N PRO A 51 2.72 -14.61 -7.73
CA PRO A 51 3.46 -15.76 -8.25
C PRO A 51 4.40 -15.35 -9.40
N GLY A 52 5.66 -15.71 -9.28
CA GLY A 52 6.67 -15.36 -10.28
C GLY A 52 6.97 -13.85 -10.39
N ASN A 53 6.52 -13.05 -9.45
CA ASN A 53 6.62 -11.57 -9.43
C ASN A 53 6.02 -10.90 -10.68
N THR A 54 4.91 -11.46 -11.17
CA THR A 54 4.25 -11.04 -12.41
C THR A 54 2.74 -10.96 -12.21
N ILE A 55 2.13 -9.85 -12.67
CA ILE A 55 0.68 -9.61 -12.61
C ILE A 55 0.19 -9.12 -13.95
N ARG A 56 -1.04 -9.48 -14.34
CA ARG A 56 -1.71 -8.87 -15.51
C ARG A 56 -2.04 -7.41 -15.21
N MET A 57 -1.93 -6.55 -16.23
CA MET A 57 -2.22 -5.11 -16.07
C MET A 57 -3.64 -4.83 -15.53
N GLY A 58 -4.63 -5.63 -15.95
CA GLY A 58 -6.01 -5.51 -15.46
C GLY A 58 -6.11 -5.84 -13.97
N ASP A 59 -5.57 -7.00 -13.57
CA ASP A 59 -5.59 -7.47 -12.18
C ASP A 59 -4.82 -6.51 -11.25
N LEU A 60 -3.71 -5.96 -11.74
CA LEU A 60 -2.93 -4.97 -10.99
C LEU A 60 -3.74 -3.70 -10.70
N ALA A 61 -4.59 -3.27 -11.66
CA ALA A 61 -5.42 -2.09 -11.49
C ALA A 61 -6.52 -2.27 -10.42
N GLU A 62 -6.90 -3.51 -10.11
CA GLU A 62 -7.85 -3.84 -9.04
C GLU A 62 -7.17 -3.93 -7.66
N LEU A 63 -5.87 -4.25 -7.62
CA LEU A 63 -5.12 -4.49 -6.39
C LEU A 63 -4.50 -3.23 -5.77
N VAL A 64 -4.26 -2.19 -6.56
CA VAL A 64 -3.59 -0.97 -6.08
C VAL A 64 -4.58 0.12 -5.69
N LEU A 65 -4.21 0.93 -4.71
CA LEU A 65 -5.03 2.02 -4.17
C LEU A 65 -5.11 3.26 -5.08
N VAL A 66 -4.64 3.17 -6.33
CA VAL A 66 -4.68 4.24 -7.32
C VAL A 66 -5.73 3.98 -8.40
N THR A 67 -6.25 5.02 -9.03
CA THR A 67 -7.23 4.87 -10.11
C THR A 67 -6.65 4.09 -11.30
N THR A 68 -7.48 3.38 -12.05
CA THR A 68 -7.07 2.56 -13.22
C THR A 68 -6.20 3.33 -14.23
N SER A 69 -6.51 4.60 -14.48
CA SER A 69 -5.68 5.47 -15.34
C SER A 69 -4.34 5.86 -14.67
N GLY A 70 -4.30 5.90 -13.34
CA GLY A 70 -3.10 6.14 -12.55
C GLY A 70 -2.12 4.97 -12.62
N VAL A 71 -2.62 3.73 -12.57
CA VAL A 71 -1.78 2.52 -12.59
C VAL A 71 -0.92 2.45 -13.84
N THR A 72 -1.49 2.73 -15.01
CA THR A 72 -0.72 2.72 -16.26
C THR A 72 0.47 3.66 -16.21
N ARG A 73 0.27 4.89 -15.72
CA ARG A 73 1.35 5.88 -15.56
C ARG A 73 2.39 5.48 -14.53
N VAL A 74 1.96 4.85 -13.44
CA VAL A 74 2.88 4.35 -12.41
C VAL A 74 3.75 3.25 -12.98
N VAL A 75 3.15 2.28 -13.69
CA VAL A 75 3.89 1.19 -14.36
C VAL A 75 4.84 1.73 -15.44
N ASP A 76 4.41 2.71 -16.25
CA ASP A 76 5.29 3.35 -17.27
C ASP A 76 6.57 3.89 -16.61
N ARG A 77 6.42 4.62 -15.51
CA ARG A 77 7.57 5.18 -14.78
C ARG A 77 8.47 4.11 -14.16
N LEU A 78 7.90 2.99 -13.68
CA LEU A 78 8.68 1.86 -13.18
C LEU A 78 9.46 1.18 -14.31
N VAL A 79 8.87 1.06 -15.49
CA VAL A 79 9.54 0.51 -16.69
C VAL A 79 10.63 1.44 -17.16
N GLU A 80 10.38 2.75 -17.25
CA GLU A 80 11.39 3.77 -17.59
C GLU A 80 12.58 3.75 -16.61
N ALA A 81 12.31 3.52 -15.32
CA ALA A 81 13.34 3.38 -14.29
C ALA A 81 14.03 1.99 -14.28
N GLY A 82 13.64 1.05 -15.13
CA GLY A 82 14.18 -0.31 -15.18
C GLY A 82 13.82 -1.19 -13.97
N LEU A 83 12.80 -0.80 -13.18
CA LEU A 83 12.37 -1.52 -11.98
C LEU A 83 11.30 -2.58 -12.27
N ALA A 84 10.58 -2.42 -13.37
CA ALA A 84 9.61 -3.36 -13.89
C ALA A 84 9.77 -3.49 -15.41
N GLU A 85 9.17 -4.51 -15.99
CA GLU A 85 9.09 -4.71 -17.43
C GLU A 85 7.69 -5.16 -17.85
N ARG A 86 7.28 -4.82 -19.08
CA ARG A 86 6.06 -5.33 -19.68
C ARG A 86 6.37 -6.54 -20.54
N VAL A 87 5.71 -7.63 -20.24
CA VAL A 87 5.82 -8.89 -20.98
C VAL A 87 4.50 -9.17 -21.69
N ARG A 88 4.58 -9.54 -22.96
CA ARG A 88 3.44 -10.06 -23.71
C ARG A 88 3.65 -11.56 -23.92
N PRO A 89 2.81 -12.40 -23.32
CA PRO A 89 2.90 -13.84 -23.53
C PRO A 89 2.76 -14.18 -25.01
N GLU A 90 3.57 -15.11 -25.51
CA GLU A 90 3.52 -15.52 -26.93
C GLU A 90 2.15 -16.10 -27.31
N ASN A 91 1.47 -16.73 -26.37
CA ASN A 91 0.20 -17.41 -26.56
C ASN A 91 -1.02 -16.46 -26.57
N ASP A 92 -0.91 -15.25 -26.04
CA ASP A 92 -1.99 -14.25 -26.06
C ASP A 92 -1.43 -12.82 -26.04
N ARG A 93 -1.29 -12.25 -27.24
CA ARG A 93 -0.78 -10.88 -27.41
C ARG A 93 -1.71 -9.78 -26.89
N ARG A 94 -2.96 -10.13 -26.54
CA ARG A 94 -3.94 -9.18 -25.97
C ARG A 94 -3.69 -8.95 -24.47
N VAL A 95 -3.07 -9.91 -23.82
CA VAL A 95 -2.71 -9.83 -22.41
C VAL A 95 -1.37 -9.11 -22.25
N VAL A 96 -1.36 -8.06 -21.43
CA VAL A 96 -0.12 -7.40 -21.00
C VAL A 96 0.10 -7.73 -19.54
N THR A 97 1.23 -8.34 -19.24
CA THR A 97 1.68 -8.59 -17.86
C THR A 97 2.79 -7.62 -17.50
N VAL A 98 2.94 -7.36 -16.22
CA VAL A 98 4.03 -6.58 -15.63
C VAL A 98 4.84 -7.51 -14.74
N SER A 99 6.14 -7.56 -14.95
CA SER A 99 7.08 -8.33 -14.15
C SER A 99 8.05 -7.40 -13.42
N MET A 100 8.45 -7.79 -12.22
CA MET A 100 9.46 -7.04 -11.48
C MET A 100 10.87 -7.47 -11.86
N THR A 101 11.74 -6.51 -12.15
CA THR A 101 13.15 -6.79 -12.46
C THR A 101 13.98 -7.08 -11.20
N PRO A 102 15.22 -7.65 -11.34
CA PRO A 102 16.15 -7.77 -10.22
C PRO A 102 16.48 -6.41 -9.55
N ALA A 103 16.55 -5.32 -10.33
CA ALA A 103 16.73 -3.98 -9.83
C ALA A 103 15.51 -3.53 -9.00
N GLY A 104 14.29 -3.82 -9.50
CA GLY A 104 13.04 -3.58 -8.76
C GLY A 104 13.02 -4.30 -7.42
N LYS A 105 13.41 -5.58 -7.37
CA LYS A 105 13.51 -6.34 -6.10
C LYS A 105 14.48 -5.71 -5.10
N LYS A 106 15.62 -5.24 -5.57
CA LYS A 106 16.61 -4.55 -4.72
C LYS A 106 16.05 -3.25 -4.16
N THR A 107 15.44 -2.43 -5.02
CA THR A 107 14.83 -1.15 -4.63
C THR A 107 13.68 -1.36 -3.67
N LEU A 108 12.80 -2.36 -3.92
CA LEU A 108 11.69 -2.69 -3.03
C LEU A 108 12.17 -3.05 -1.62
N ARG A 109 13.23 -3.85 -1.47
CA ARG A 109 13.77 -4.18 -0.12
C ARG A 109 14.13 -2.93 0.69
N THR A 110 14.80 -1.97 0.05
CA THR A 110 15.14 -0.71 0.71
C THR A 110 13.88 0.09 1.03
N ALA A 111 12.96 0.19 0.08
CA ALA A 111 11.69 0.91 0.24
C ALA A 111 10.82 0.30 1.35
N SER A 112 10.76 -1.04 1.45
CA SER A 112 10.00 -1.74 2.50
C SER A 112 10.55 -1.45 3.89
N ALA A 113 11.87 -1.39 4.07
CA ALA A 113 12.47 -1.02 5.36
C ALA A 113 12.10 0.42 5.77
N ILE A 114 12.09 1.36 4.81
CA ILE A 114 11.69 2.74 5.05
C ILE A 114 10.19 2.80 5.39
N HIS A 115 9.36 2.12 4.62
CA HIS A 115 7.92 2.09 4.81
C HIS A 115 7.55 1.50 6.18
N THR A 116 8.17 0.38 6.60
CA THR A 116 7.96 -0.23 7.92
C THR A 116 8.36 0.71 9.06
N ARG A 117 9.51 1.39 8.91
CA ARG A 117 9.92 2.40 9.89
C ARG A 117 8.93 3.56 9.96
N GLY A 118 8.43 4.04 8.82
CA GLY A 118 7.41 5.09 8.77
C GLY A 118 6.09 4.69 9.43
N ILE A 119 5.65 3.42 9.29
CA ILE A 119 4.49 2.90 10.02
C ILE A 119 4.74 2.97 11.53
N ALA A 120 5.90 2.54 12.00
CA ALA A 120 6.25 2.62 13.40
C ALA A 120 6.22 4.07 13.91
N GLU A 121 7.03 4.93 13.32
CA GLU A 121 7.23 6.32 13.75
C GLU A 121 5.97 7.19 13.65
N TYR A 122 5.18 7.02 12.59
CA TYR A 122 4.05 7.92 12.31
C TYR A 122 2.70 7.40 12.75
N PHE A 123 2.63 6.13 13.17
CA PHE A 123 1.36 5.51 13.54
C PHE A 123 1.49 4.56 14.76
N SER A 124 2.19 3.42 14.64
CA SER A 124 2.05 2.37 15.64
C SER A 124 2.70 2.68 17.00
N ASP A 125 3.80 3.43 17.02
CA ASP A 125 4.46 3.84 18.28
C ASP A 125 3.69 4.93 19.04
N LEU A 126 2.65 5.50 18.41
CA LEU A 126 1.77 6.48 19.06
C LEU A 126 0.54 5.84 19.71
N ILE A 127 0.35 4.53 19.54
CA ILE A 127 -0.80 3.81 20.10
C ILE A 127 -0.42 3.32 21.50
N GLU A 128 -1.17 3.76 22.50
CA GLU A 128 -1.01 3.23 23.86
C GLU A 128 -1.53 1.77 23.91
N PRO A 129 -0.87 0.88 24.70
CA PRO A 129 -1.25 -0.54 24.75
C PRO A 129 -2.73 -0.79 25.07
N GLU A 130 -3.34 0.07 25.87
CA GLU A 130 -4.75 -0.02 26.28
C GLU A 130 -5.70 0.32 25.13
N GLU A 131 -5.27 1.07 24.12
CA GLU A 131 -6.07 1.48 22.98
C GLU A 131 -6.12 0.40 21.89
N LEU A 132 -5.10 -0.45 21.78
CA LEU A 132 -4.97 -1.46 20.73
C LEU A 132 -6.23 -2.30 20.53
N PRO A 133 -6.86 -2.90 21.57
CA PRO A 133 -8.03 -3.72 21.37
C PRO A 133 -9.26 -2.95 20.88
N ALA A 134 -9.36 -1.67 21.20
CA ALA A 134 -10.47 -0.82 20.75
C ALA A 134 -10.28 -0.36 19.30
N LEU A 135 -9.07 0.02 18.95
CA LEU A 135 -8.70 0.41 17.59
C LEU A 135 -8.81 -0.76 16.61
N ASP A 136 -8.28 -1.93 16.97
CA ASP A 136 -8.39 -3.14 16.17
C ASP A 136 -9.86 -3.49 15.88
N ARG A 137 -10.70 -3.56 16.91
CA ARG A 137 -12.16 -3.80 16.74
C ARG A 137 -12.83 -2.74 15.86
N PHE A 138 -12.45 -1.48 16.02
CA PHE A 138 -13.05 -0.39 15.23
C PHE A 138 -12.65 -0.48 13.76
N PHE A 139 -11.36 -0.57 13.46
CA PHE A 139 -10.86 -0.60 12.08
C PHE A 139 -11.22 -1.88 11.36
N SER A 140 -11.25 -3.04 12.04
CA SER A 140 -11.73 -4.30 11.46
C SER A 140 -13.19 -4.21 11.03
N ARG A 141 -14.08 -3.63 11.89
CA ARG A 141 -15.50 -3.41 11.50
C ARG A 141 -15.63 -2.41 10.37
N LEU A 142 -14.82 -1.34 10.38
CA LEU A 142 -14.87 -0.32 9.34
C LEU A 142 -14.45 -0.91 7.99
N ALA A 143 -13.38 -1.69 7.95
CA ALA A 143 -12.93 -2.40 6.76
C ALA A 143 -14.00 -3.37 6.26
N ALA A 144 -14.51 -4.27 7.12
CA ALA A 144 -15.53 -5.24 6.74
C ALA A 144 -16.83 -4.60 6.21
N HIS A 145 -17.21 -3.43 6.76
CA HIS A 145 -18.40 -2.72 6.29
C HIS A 145 -18.29 -2.26 4.84
N HIS A 146 -17.09 -1.85 4.42
CA HIS A 146 -16.87 -1.33 3.08
C HIS A 146 -16.47 -2.41 2.07
N THR A 147 -15.77 -3.48 2.48
CA THR A 147 -15.44 -4.61 1.61
C THR A 147 -16.70 -5.43 1.24
N ASN A 148 -17.64 -5.61 2.15
CA ASN A 148 -18.90 -6.32 1.86
C ASN A 148 -19.86 -5.55 0.93
N GLN A 149 -19.66 -4.26 0.69
CA GLN A 149 -20.50 -3.43 -0.18
C GLN A 149 -19.93 -3.22 -1.58
N GLY A 150 -18.66 -3.54 -1.79
CA GLY A 150 -17.98 -3.48 -3.08
C GLY A 150 -17.23 -4.77 -3.29
N GLY A 151 -17.79 -5.69 -4.06
CA GLY A 151 -17.08 -6.93 -4.40
C GLY A 151 -15.84 -6.64 -5.22
N ALA A 152 -14.71 -6.44 -4.59
CA ALA A 152 -13.33 -6.54 -5.08
C ALA A 152 -12.34 -5.83 -4.14
N CYS A 153 -12.18 -6.29 -2.90
CA CYS A 153 -11.06 -5.90 -2.04
C CYS A 153 -10.71 -6.99 -0.99
N ASP A 154 -10.80 -8.26 -1.36
CA ASP A 154 -10.56 -9.38 -0.43
C ASP A 154 -9.08 -9.77 -0.29
N ALA A 155 -8.13 -8.90 -0.59
CA ALA A 155 -6.70 -9.24 -0.55
C ALA A 155 -5.86 -8.48 0.48
N HIS A 156 -6.46 -7.76 1.44
CA HIS A 156 -5.69 -6.93 2.38
C HIS A 156 -5.74 -7.37 3.86
N GLY A 157 -6.34 -8.53 4.14
CA GLY A 157 -6.57 -8.99 5.53
C GLY A 157 -5.53 -9.92 6.13
N GLU A 158 -4.61 -10.47 5.34
CA GLU A 158 -3.69 -11.49 5.86
C GLU A 158 -2.28 -11.30 5.34
N GLN A 159 -1.37 -10.99 6.22
CA GLN A 159 0.10 -10.92 6.11
C GLN A 159 0.76 -9.53 6.07
N LEU A 160 0.47 -8.68 7.06
CA LEU A 160 1.56 -7.90 7.64
C LEU A 160 2.13 -8.69 8.82
N SER A 161 2.85 -9.78 8.55
CA SER A 161 3.74 -10.38 9.53
C SER A 161 4.91 -9.45 9.76
N ILE A 162 4.71 -8.49 10.66
CA ILE A 162 5.81 -7.75 11.28
C ILE A 162 6.47 -8.73 12.24
N THR A 163 7.40 -9.53 11.75
CA THR A 163 8.30 -10.27 12.63
C THR A 163 9.38 -9.30 13.07
N PRO A 164 9.44 -8.91 14.35
CA PRO A 164 10.55 -8.13 14.85
C PRO A 164 11.79 -9.03 14.80
N THR A 165 12.75 -8.70 13.96
CA THR A 165 14.09 -9.30 14.02
C THR A 165 14.74 -8.82 15.30
N ASN A 166 14.70 -9.66 16.31
CA ASN A 166 15.44 -9.52 17.55
C ASN A 166 16.93 -9.74 17.25
N ARG A 167 17.72 -8.65 17.19
CA ARG A 167 19.11 -8.57 17.65
C ARG A 167 19.63 -7.14 17.49
#